data_6556fd22a250ef632c417f29f106e2c7
#
_entry.id   6556fd22a250ef632c417f29f106e2c7
#
_cell.length_a   1.000
_cell.length_b   1.000
_cell.length_c   1.000
_cell.angle_alpha   90.00
_cell.angle_beta   90.00
_cell.angle_gamma   90.00
#
_symmetry.space_group_name_H-M   'P 1'
#
loop_
_entity.id
_entity.type
_entity.pdbx_description
1 polymer ?
#
loop_
_entity_poly.entity_id
_entity_poly.type
_entity_poly.pdbx_seq_one_letter_code
_entity_poly.pdbx_strand_id
1 'polypeptide(L)'
;RNVTFAYQDNAFSVGPINLTIKRGELLFLIGGNGSGKSTLAMLLTGLYQPQSGEILLDGKPVSGEQPEDYRKLFSAVFTDVWLFDQLLGPEGKPANPQLVEKWLAQLKMAHKLELSNGRIVNLKLSKGQKKRVALLLALAEERDIILLDEWAADQDPHFRREFYQVLLPLMQEM
;
A
#
# COMPACT_ATOMS: atom_id res chain seq x y z
N ARG A 1 -14.64 -7.23 12.29
CA ARG A 1 -15.12 -7.79 13.56
C ARG A 1 -14.98 -9.30 13.55
N ASN A 2 -14.26 -9.87 14.53
CA ASN A 2 -14.04 -11.31 14.68
C ASN A 2 -13.53 -12.00 13.39
N VAL A 3 -12.72 -11.32 12.59
CA VAL A 3 -12.24 -11.85 11.33
C VAL A 3 -11.25 -12.96 11.58
N THR A 4 -11.49 -14.12 10.95
CA THR A 4 -10.55 -15.25 10.92
C THR A 4 -10.24 -15.64 9.49
N PHE A 5 -9.03 -16.15 9.30
CA PHE A 5 -8.58 -16.70 8.02
C PHE A 5 -7.57 -17.82 8.28
N ALA A 6 -7.67 -18.90 7.50
CA ALA A 6 -6.65 -19.95 7.46
C ALA A 6 -6.34 -20.31 6.01
N TYR A 7 -5.11 -20.64 5.73
CA TYR A 7 -4.73 -21.19 4.42
C TYR A 7 -5.30 -22.61 4.25
N GLN A 8 -5.46 -23.05 3.01
CA GLN A 8 -6.12 -24.33 2.68
C GLN A 8 -5.47 -25.56 3.33
N ASP A 9 -4.15 -25.49 3.57
CA ASP A 9 -3.39 -26.54 4.24
C ASP A 9 -3.48 -26.50 5.78
N ASN A 10 -4.23 -25.53 6.34
CA ASN A 10 -4.32 -25.24 7.78
C ASN A 10 -2.96 -25.04 8.48
N ALA A 11 -1.87 -24.85 7.71
CA ALA A 11 -0.53 -24.67 8.26
C ALA A 11 -0.40 -23.34 9.03
N PHE A 12 -1.23 -22.37 8.70
CA PHE A 12 -1.23 -21.05 9.34
C PHE A 12 -2.63 -20.43 9.35
N SER A 13 -2.98 -19.82 10.48
CA SER A 13 -4.25 -19.12 10.67
C SER A 13 -4.04 -17.77 11.34
N VAL A 14 -4.93 -16.83 11.04
CA VAL A 14 -4.95 -15.48 11.62
C VAL A 14 -6.32 -15.23 12.21
N GLY A 15 -6.36 -14.67 13.40
CA GLY A 15 -7.59 -14.25 14.05
C GLY A 15 -7.93 -15.03 15.34
N PRO A 16 -9.06 -14.71 15.99
CA PRO A 16 -10.02 -13.67 15.59
C PRO A 16 -9.46 -12.26 15.73
N ILE A 17 -9.61 -11.46 14.69
CA ILE A 17 -9.13 -10.08 14.67
C ILE A 17 -10.30 -9.13 14.84
N ASN A 18 -10.15 -8.21 15.81
CA ASN A 18 -11.03 -7.08 16.01
C ASN A 18 -10.22 -5.81 15.87
N LEU A 19 -10.46 -5.05 14.80
CA LEU A 19 -9.74 -3.84 14.47
C LEU A 19 -10.72 -2.81 13.92
N THR A 20 -10.56 -1.56 14.35
CA THR A 20 -11.27 -0.41 13.78
C THR A 20 -10.23 0.60 13.33
N ILE A 21 -10.31 1.04 12.11
CA ILE A 21 -9.43 2.06 11.51
C ILE A 21 -10.31 3.28 11.23
N LYS A 22 -9.87 4.44 11.69
CA LYS A 22 -10.58 5.71 11.49
C LYS A 22 -9.94 6.50 10.35
N ARG A 23 -10.73 7.35 9.72
CA ARG A 23 -10.20 8.28 8.70
C ARG A 23 -9.10 9.18 9.29
N GLY A 24 -8.01 9.37 8.55
CA GLY A 24 -6.84 10.14 8.98
C GLY A 24 -5.94 9.43 10.00
N GLU A 25 -6.24 8.17 10.35
CA GLU A 25 -5.44 7.39 11.29
C GLU A 25 -4.21 6.79 10.60
N LEU A 26 -3.05 6.91 11.26
CA LEU A 26 -1.84 6.19 10.89
C LEU A 26 -1.72 4.96 11.79
N LEU A 27 -1.87 3.79 11.21
CA LEU A 27 -1.83 2.51 11.92
C LEU A 27 -0.55 1.75 11.61
N PHE A 28 0.15 1.31 12.65
CA PHE A 28 1.30 0.43 12.56
C PHE A 28 0.93 -0.99 13.00
N LEU A 29 1.17 -1.96 12.11
CA LEU A 29 1.10 -3.38 12.46
C LEU A 29 2.49 -3.88 12.83
N ILE A 30 2.65 -4.26 14.10
CA ILE A 30 3.92 -4.70 14.66
C ILE A 30 3.84 -6.19 14.98
N GLY A 31 4.88 -6.94 14.65
CA GLY A 31 4.98 -8.36 14.94
C GLY A 31 6.19 -9.01 14.26
N GLY A 32 6.61 -10.15 14.75
CA GLY A 32 7.69 -10.95 14.16
C GLY A 32 7.36 -11.49 12.76
N ASN A 33 8.37 -12.07 12.11
CA ASN A 33 8.16 -12.76 10.85
C ASN A 33 7.19 -13.93 11.05
N GLY A 34 6.26 -14.13 10.11
CA GLY A 34 5.24 -15.18 10.20
C GLY A 34 4.08 -14.87 11.16
N SER A 35 3.99 -13.67 11.75
CA SER A 35 2.88 -13.30 12.65
C SER A 35 1.56 -12.98 11.95
N GLY A 36 1.50 -13.03 10.62
CA GLY A 36 0.27 -12.82 9.86
C GLY A 36 0.03 -11.38 9.39
N LYS A 37 1.02 -10.49 9.49
CA LYS A 37 0.87 -9.09 9.04
C LYS A 37 0.47 -8.98 7.57
N SER A 38 1.18 -9.66 6.68
CA SER A 38 0.88 -9.65 5.23
C SER A 38 -0.46 -10.33 4.94
N THR A 39 -0.84 -11.39 5.68
CA THR A 39 -2.16 -12.00 5.56
C THR A 39 -3.26 -11.02 5.98
N LEU A 40 -3.06 -10.28 7.07
CA LEU A 40 -4.00 -9.23 7.48
C LEU A 40 -4.07 -8.12 6.43
N ALA A 41 -2.95 -7.72 5.82
CA ALA A 41 -2.94 -6.76 4.72
C ALA A 41 -3.79 -7.23 3.52
N MET A 42 -3.67 -8.51 3.13
CA MET A 42 -4.48 -9.11 2.07
C MET A 42 -5.98 -9.15 2.42
N LEU A 43 -6.32 -9.40 3.68
CA LEU A 43 -7.71 -9.34 4.17
C LEU A 43 -8.26 -7.91 4.16
N LEU A 44 -7.47 -6.94 4.65
CA LEU A 44 -7.86 -5.53 4.69
C LEU A 44 -8.10 -4.96 3.29
N THR A 45 -7.29 -5.33 2.32
CA THR A 45 -7.45 -4.88 0.92
C THR A 45 -8.53 -5.64 0.14
N GLY A 46 -9.15 -6.65 0.75
CA GLY A 46 -10.17 -7.49 0.10
C GLY A 46 -9.61 -8.44 -0.96
N LEU A 47 -8.28 -8.68 -0.97
CA LEU A 47 -7.66 -9.69 -1.82
C LEU A 47 -7.91 -11.10 -1.29
N TYR A 48 -8.01 -11.24 0.04
CA TYR A 48 -8.48 -12.47 0.68
C TYR A 48 -9.86 -12.24 1.30
N GLN A 49 -10.67 -13.28 1.28
CA GLN A 49 -11.97 -13.28 1.95
C GLN A 49 -11.84 -13.94 3.34
N PRO A 50 -12.39 -13.34 4.39
CA PRO A 50 -12.39 -13.96 5.70
C PRO A 50 -13.22 -15.26 5.70
N GLN A 51 -12.79 -16.26 6.47
CA GLN A 51 -13.56 -17.50 6.68
C GLN A 51 -14.69 -17.29 7.68
N SER A 52 -14.48 -16.40 8.64
CA SER A 52 -15.52 -15.96 9.56
C SER A 52 -15.32 -14.52 9.97
N GLY A 53 -16.33 -13.93 10.61
CA GLY A 53 -16.37 -12.52 10.93
C GLY A 53 -16.74 -11.67 9.72
N GLU A 54 -16.60 -10.36 9.86
CA GLU A 54 -17.01 -9.42 8.83
C GLU A 54 -16.06 -8.22 8.73
N ILE A 55 -15.87 -7.72 7.51
CA ILE A 55 -15.23 -6.45 7.23
C ILE A 55 -16.34 -5.44 6.95
N LEU A 56 -16.28 -4.29 7.61
CA LEU A 56 -17.26 -3.24 7.49
C LEU A 56 -16.59 -1.96 6.97
N LEU A 57 -17.26 -1.29 6.04
CA LEU A 57 -16.95 0.07 5.61
C LEU A 57 -18.11 0.98 6.04
N ASP A 58 -17.83 1.95 6.91
CA ASP A 58 -18.85 2.86 7.49
C ASP A 58 -20.06 2.10 8.05
N GLY A 59 -19.79 0.99 8.75
CA GLY A 59 -20.80 0.16 9.38
C GLY A 59 -21.54 -0.80 8.45
N LYS A 60 -21.26 -0.79 7.14
CA LYS A 60 -21.89 -1.67 6.14
C LYS A 60 -20.95 -2.84 5.79
N PRO A 61 -21.43 -4.07 5.72
CA PRO A 61 -20.62 -5.21 5.31
C PRO A 61 -20.04 -5.03 3.90
N VAL A 62 -18.74 -5.33 3.76
CA VAL A 62 -18.04 -5.30 2.46
C VAL A 62 -18.34 -6.57 1.63
N SER A 63 -18.94 -7.59 2.26
CA SER A 63 -19.40 -8.81 1.60
C SER A 63 -20.62 -8.53 0.73
N GLY A 64 -20.50 -8.62 -0.59
CA GLY A 64 -21.61 -8.40 -1.49
C GLY A 64 -21.19 -8.26 -2.96
N GLU A 65 -22.06 -7.70 -3.77
CA GLU A 65 -21.98 -7.68 -5.23
C GLU A 65 -20.87 -6.79 -5.84
N GLN A 66 -20.16 -5.98 -5.03
CA GLN A 66 -19.14 -5.02 -5.52
C GLN A 66 -17.83 -5.03 -4.71
N PRO A 67 -17.09 -6.14 -4.62
CA PRO A 67 -15.79 -6.16 -3.94
C PRO A 67 -14.76 -5.26 -4.63
N GLU A 68 -14.96 -4.95 -5.91
CA GLU A 68 -14.07 -4.07 -6.68
C GLU A 68 -14.12 -2.62 -6.18
N ASP A 69 -15.30 -2.10 -5.82
CA ASP A 69 -15.41 -0.72 -5.34
C ASP A 69 -14.72 -0.54 -3.98
N TYR A 70 -14.78 -1.55 -3.13
CA TYR A 70 -14.00 -1.55 -1.88
C TYR A 70 -12.49 -1.54 -2.14
N ARG A 71 -12.00 -2.34 -3.09
CA ARG A 71 -10.57 -2.40 -3.43
C ARG A 71 -10.06 -1.08 -4.02
N LYS A 72 -10.89 -0.33 -4.71
CA LYS A 72 -10.54 1.00 -5.26
C LYS A 72 -10.18 2.03 -4.18
N LEU A 73 -10.54 1.79 -2.93
CA LEU A 73 -10.15 2.66 -1.81
C LEU A 73 -8.66 2.52 -1.45
N PHE A 74 -8.01 1.44 -1.88
CA PHE A 74 -6.65 1.12 -1.46
C PHE A 74 -5.64 1.31 -2.59
N SER A 75 -4.53 1.95 -2.27
CA SER A 75 -3.25 1.76 -2.95
C SER A 75 -2.33 0.96 -2.04
N ALA A 76 -1.86 -0.18 -2.49
CA ALA A 76 -1.08 -1.10 -1.67
C ALA A 76 0.29 -1.38 -2.28
N VAL A 77 1.33 -1.31 -1.45
CA VAL A 77 2.69 -1.74 -1.80
C VAL A 77 3.04 -2.93 -0.92
N PHE A 78 3.05 -4.11 -1.53
CA PHE A 78 3.41 -5.35 -0.86
C PHE A 78 4.93 -5.60 -0.89
N THR A 79 5.38 -6.58 -0.11
CA THR A 79 6.81 -6.95 0.00
C THR A 79 7.42 -7.28 -1.36
N ASP A 80 6.73 -8.08 -2.18
CA ASP A 80 7.13 -8.41 -3.54
C ASP A 80 6.59 -7.37 -4.51
N VAL A 81 7.48 -6.45 -4.91
CA VAL A 81 7.12 -5.32 -5.75
C VAL A 81 7.23 -5.66 -7.22
N TRP A 82 6.10 -5.61 -7.92
CA TRP A 82 6.03 -5.55 -9.38
C TRP A 82 5.77 -4.11 -9.81
N LEU A 83 6.62 -3.58 -10.69
CA LEU A 83 6.47 -2.22 -11.20
C LEU A 83 5.76 -2.23 -12.55
N PHE A 84 4.68 -1.49 -12.64
CA PHE A 84 4.11 -1.09 -13.92
C PHE A 84 4.90 0.10 -14.45
N ASP A 85 5.04 0.19 -15.76
CA ASP A 85 5.75 1.28 -16.42
C ASP A 85 4.92 2.56 -16.55
N GLN A 86 3.61 2.48 -16.29
CA GLN A 86 2.67 3.58 -16.49
C GLN A 86 2.31 4.26 -15.16
N LEU A 87 2.45 5.59 -15.13
CA LEU A 87 2.01 6.44 -14.03
C LEU A 87 0.55 6.84 -14.25
N LEU A 88 -0.31 6.21 -13.47
CA LEU A 88 -1.75 6.48 -13.49
C LEU A 88 -2.16 7.28 -12.25
N GLY A 89 -3.06 8.21 -12.47
CA GLY A 89 -3.80 8.93 -11.44
C GLY A 89 -5.16 8.31 -11.15
N PRO A 90 -6.06 9.05 -10.49
CA PRO A 90 -7.41 8.60 -10.20
C PRO A 90 -8.15 8.08 -11.44
N GLU A 91 -8.90 6.99 -11.26
CA GLU A 91 -9.71 6.38 -12.33
C GLU A 91 -8.92 5.95 -13.58
N GLY A 92 -7.61 5.72 -13.45
CA GLY A 92 -6.75 5.36 -14.57
C GLY A 92 -6.42 6.51 -15.53
N LYS A 93 -6.74 7.74 -15.18
CA LYS A 93 -6.34 8.94 -15.92
C LYS A 93 -4.83 9.17 -15.77
N PRO A 94 -4.21 10.02 -16.60
CA PRO A 94 -2.83 10.43 -16.39
C PRO A 94 -2.63 11.01 -14.99
N ALA A 95 -1.53 10.64 -14.33
CA ALA A 95 -1.19 11.17 -13.00
C ALA A 95 -0.95 12.69 -13.05
N ASN A 96 -1.24 13.36 -11.95
CA ASN A 96 -0.99 14.79 -11.81
C ASN A 96 0.54 15.07 -11.86
N PRO A 97 1.05 15.80 -12.85
CA PRO A 97 2.49 16.03 -13.02
C PRO A 97 3.13 16.72 -11.80
N GLN A 98 2.44 17.67 -11.19
CA GLN A 98 2.95 18.40 -10.02
C GLN A 98 3.08 17.50 -8.80
N LEU A 99 2.12 16.59 -8.59
CA LEU A 99 2.14 15.60 -7.53
C LEU A 99 3.30 14.61 -7.75
N VAL A 100 3.45 14.14 -8.99
CA VAL A 100 4.55 13.24 -9.39
C VAL A 100 5.90 13.90 -9.14
N GLU A 101 6.11 15.13 -9.57
CA GLU A 101 7.35 15.88 -9.37
C GLU A 101 7.66 16.06 -7.88
N LYS A 102 6.67 16.48 -7.08
CA LYS A 102 6.79 16.58 -5.63
C LYS A 102 7.30 15.28 -5.01
N TRP A 103 6.66 14.16 -5.32
CA TRP A 103 7.01 12.85 -4.73
C TRP A 103 8.31 12.28 -5.28
N LEU A 104 8.65 12.52 -6.53
CA LEU A 104 9.97 12.17 -7.08
C LEU A 104 11.10 12.84 -6.29
N ALA A 105 10.95 14.12 -5.95
CA ALA A 105 11.91 14.84 -5.12
C ALA A 105 11.99 14.27 -3.70
N GLN A 106 10.83 14.07 -3.03
CA GLN A 106 10.76 13.52 -1.67
C GLN A 106 11.33 12.10 -1.58
N LEU A 107 11.08 11.27 -2.57
CA LEU A 107 11.58 9.89 -2.64
C LEU A 107 13.04 9.81 -3.14
N LYS A 108 13.68 10.96 -3.45
CA LYS A 108 15.05 11.03 -3.98
C LYS A 108 15.24 10.26 -5.29
N MET A 109 14.22 10.29 -6.13
CA MET A 109 14.19 9.58 -7.40
C MET A 109 14.24 10.50 -8.63
N ALA A 110 14.20 11.82 -8.46
CA ALA A 110 14.13 12.80 -9.54
C ALA A 110 15.27 12.68 -10.60
N HIS A 111 16.47 12.27 -10.16
CA HIS A 111 17.62 12.06 -11.07
C HIS A 111 17.87 10.60 -11.45
N LYS A 112 17.02 9.68 -11.02
CA LYS A 112 17.19 8.24 -11.23
C LYS A 112 16.08 7.62 -12.05
N LEU A 113 14.92 8.27 -12.07
CA LEU A 113 13.75 7.80 -12.81
C LEU A 113 13.56 8.68 -14.05
N GLU A 114 13.58 8.06 -15.21
CA GLU A 114 13.29 8.72 -16.47
C GLU A 114 11.81 8.52 -16.82
N LEU A 115 11.09 9.62 -17.00
CA LEU A 115 9.70 9.62 -17.38
C LEU A 115 9.53 10.15 -18.80
N SER A 116 8.80 9.45 -19.65
CA SER A 116 8.42 9.87 -20.99
C SER A 116 6.96 9.56 -21.24
N ASN A 117 6.19 10.59 -21.57
CA ASN A 117 4.75 10.45 -21.86
C ASN A 117 3.95 9.69 -20.78
N GLY A 118 4.24 9.97 -19.50
CA GLY A 118 3.59 9.31 -18.38
C GLY A 118 4.03 7.85 -18.15
N ARG A 119 5.13 7.42 -18.77
CA ARG A 119 5.73 6.10 -18.60
C ARG A 119 7.13 6.16 -18.03
N ILE A 120 7.47 5.16 -17.25
CA ILE A 120 8.80 4.93 -16.72
C ILE A 120 9.63 4.22 -17.78
N VAL A 121 10.69 4.89 -18.26
CA VAL A 121 11.53 4.36 -19.35
C VAL A 121 12.67 3.48 -18.81
N ASN A 122 13.18 3.77 -17.62
CA ASN A 122 14.30 3.04 -17.03
C ASN A 122 13.89 2.32 -15.74
N LEU A 123 13.82 0.98 -15.79
CA LEU A 123 13.48 0.12 -14.65
C LEU A 123 14.69 -0.60 -14.04
N LYS A 124 15.94 -0.23 -14.44
CA LYS A 124 17.17 -0.77 -13.82
C LYS A 124 17.39 -0.13 -12.45
N LEU A 125 16.63 -0.59 -11.46
CA LEU A 125 16.56 -0.04 -10.11
C LEU A 125 16.99 -1.09 -9.08
N SER A 126 17.65 -0.64 -8.00
CA SER A 126 17.87 -1.48 -6.82
C SER A 126 16.53 -1.85 -6.15
N LYS A 127 16.54 -2.84 -5.25
CA LYS A 127 15.33 -3.27 -4.53
C LYS A 127 14.68 -2.11 -3.76
N GLY A 128 15.48 -1.32 -3.03
CA GLY A 128 14.99 -0.13 -2.33
C GLY A 128 14.42 0.94 -3.26
N GLN A 129 15.07 1.18 -4.40
CA GLN A 129 14.58 2.11 -5.42
C GLN A 129 13.26 1.63 -6.06
N LYS A 130 13.13 0.34 -6.34
CA LYS A 130 11.85 -0.24 -6.81
C LYS A 130 10.71 0.01 -5.83
N LYS A 131 10.95 -0.14 -4.53
CA LYS A 131 9.95 0.17 -3.50
C LYS A 131 9.60 1.66 -3.46
N ARG A 132 10.57 2.55 -3.68
CA ARG A 132 10.30 4.00 -3.79
C ARG A 132 9.43 4.32 -5.00
N VAL A 133 9.70 3.70 -6.14
CA VAL A 133 8.86 3.86 -7.34
C VAL A 133 7.46 3.28 -7.12
N ALA A 134 7.34 2.11 -6.48
CA ALA A 134 6.04 1.55 -6.14
C ALA A 134 5.21 2.47 -5.22
N LEU A 135 5.87 3.13 -4.26
CA LEU A 135 5.21 4.15 -3.44
C LEU A 135 4.79 5.37 -4.26
N LEU A 136 5.64 5.83 -5.20
CA LEU A 136 5.27 6.90 -6.13
C LEU A 136 4.00 6.55 -6.93
N LEU A 137 3.94 5.33 -7.48
CA LEU A 137 2.77 4.85 -8.21
C LEU A 137 1.52 4.83 -7.32
N ALA A 138 1.65 4.32 -6.10
CA ALA A 138 0.55 4.27 -5.13
C ALA A 138 0.05 5.67 -4.75
N LEU A 139 0.95 6.63 -4.55
CA LEU A 139 0.59 8.02 -4.22
C LEU A 139 -0.04 8.76 -5.40
N ALA A 140 0.40 8.46 -6.63
CA ALA A 140 -0.15 9.05 -7.85
C ALA A 140 -1.62 8.68 -8.10
N GLU A 141 -2.07 7.53 -7.60
CA GLU A 141 -3.46 7.10 -7.69
C GLU A 141 -4.42 7.90 -6.79
N GLU A 142 -3.91 8.65 -5.81
CA GLU A 142 -4.68 9.51 -4.90
C GLU A 142 -5.85 8.79 -4.23
N ARG A 143 -5.64 7.54 -3.80
CA ARG A 143 -6.68 6.74 -3.12
C ARG A 143 -6.77 7.07 -1.63
N ASP A 144 -7.93 6.80 -1.04
CA ASP A 144 -8.22 7.13 0.37
C ASP A 144 -7.34 6.40 1.38
N ILE A 145 -6.86 5.20 1.05
CA ILE A 145 -6.09 4.35 1.98
C ILE A 145 -4.81 3.88 1.31
N ILE A 146 -3.68 4.14 1.95
CA ILE A 146 -2.37 3.62 1.53
C ILE A 146 -1.94 2.53 2.49
N LEU A 147 -1.65 1.34 1.96
CA LEU A 147 -1.15 0.21 2.70
C LEU A 147 0.28 -0.11 2.28
N LEU A 148 1.20 -0.17 3.24
CA LEU A 148 2.62 -0.45 3.01
C LEU A 148 3.03 -1.69 3.81
N ASP A 149 3.34 -2.79 3.12
CA ASP A 149 3.79 -4.03 3.74
C ASP A 149 5.31 -4.13 3.67
N GLU A 150 5.97 -4.01 4.84
CA GLU A 150 7.43 -4.07 5.01
C GLU A 150 8.21 -3.14 4.05
N TRP A 151 7.61 -2.02 3.68
CA TRP A 151 8.18 -1.12 2.69
C TRP A 151 9.55 -0.58 3.09
N ALA A 152 9.73 -0.21 4.36
CA ALA A 152 10.96 0.38 4.88
C ALA A 152 12.11 -0.62 5.08
N ALA A 153 11.84 -1.92 5.03
CA ALA A 153 12.84 -2.96 5.31
C ALA A 153 14.04 -2.92 4.34
N ASP A 154 13.79 -2.61 3.07
CA ASP A 154 14.81 -2.57 2.02
C ASP A 154 15.41 -1.16 1.80
N GLN A 155 15.11 -0.21 2.67
CA GLN A 155 15.68 1.14 2.63
C GLN A 155 16.97 1.22 3.46
N ASP A 156 17.92 2.05 3.01
CA ASP A 156 19.08 2.39 3.82
C ASP A 156 18.68 3.08 5.13
N PRO A 157 19.50 3.00 6.21
CA PRO A 157 19.12 3.51 7.52
C PRO A 157 18.78 5.02 7.55
N HIS A 158 19.46 5.81 6.72
CA HIS A 158 19.21 7.25 6.65
C HIS A 158 17.85 7.53 6.04
N PHE A 159 17.56 6.94 4.87
CA PHE A 159 16.28 7.12 4.19
C PHE A 159 15.11 6.50 4.97
N ARG A 160 15.35 5.38 5.69
CA ARG A 160 14.35 4.79 6.59
C ARG A 160 13.93 5.77 7.69
N ARG A 161 14.88 6.48 8.29
CA ARG A 161 14.59 7.52 9.30
C ARG A 161 13.77 8.64 8.69
N GLU A 162 14.17 9.14 7.52
CA GLU A 162 13.48 10.19 6.79
C GLU A 162 12.04 9.78 6.43
N PHE A 163 11.84 8.52 6.02
CA PHE A 163 10.53 7.98 5.75
C PHE A 163 9.59 8.11 6.98
N TYR A 164 10.02 7.67 8.14
CA TYR A 164 9.19 7.74 9.34
C TYR A 164 9.01 9.16 9.87
N GLN A 165 10.01 10.01 9.78
CA GLN A 165 9.99 11.35 10.38
C GLN A 165 9.42 12.42 9.46
N VAL A 166 9.48 12.24 8.15
CA VAL A 166 9.10 13.25 7.16
C VAL A 166 8.03 12.73 6.21
N LEU A 167 8.26 11.60 5.53
CA LEU A 167 7.38 11.17 4.46
C LEU A 167 6.02 10.69 4.98
N LEU A 168 5.98 9.91 6.06
CA LEU A 168 4.71 9.45 6.65
C LEU A 168 3.83 10.61 7.12
N PRO A 169 4.33 11.62 7.86
CA PRO A 169 3.54 12.81 8.18
C PRO A 169 3.01 13.53 6.94
N LEU A 170 3.84 13.71 5.90
CA LEU A 170 3.40 14.35 4.65
C LEU A 170 2.32 13.55 3.92
N MET A 171 2.36 12.24 3.99
CA MET A 171 1.33 11.36 3.43
C MET A 171 0.02 11.44 4.21
N GLN A 172 0.09 11.64 5.53
CA GLN A 172 -1.09 11.77 6.39
C GLN A 172 -1.85 13.09 6.16
N GLU A 173 -1.16 14.13 5.66
CA GLU A 173 -1.74 15.43 5.36
C GLU A 173 -2.43 15.48 3.97
N MET A 174 -2.32 14.44 3.17
CA MET A 174 -2.97 14.32 1.85
C MET A 174 -4.45 13.95 1.99
#